data_ef35c1bc30400924327190b1e4257804
#
_entry.id   ef35c1bc30400924327190b1e4257804
#
_cell.length_a   1.000
_cell.length_b   1.000
_cell.length_c   1.000
_cell.angle_alpha   90.00
_cell.angle_beta   90.00
_cell.angle_gamma   90.00
#
_symmetry.space_group_name_H-M   'P 1'
#
loop_
_entity.id
_entity.type
_entity.pdbx_description
1 polymer ?
#
loop_
_entity_poly.entity_id
_entity_poly.type
_entity_poly.pdbx_seq_one_letter_code
_entity_poly.pdbx_strand_id
1 'polypeptide(L)'
;MPPVRIVLVEDNEVFREALELLLGMRPDVEIVASVGDGVAAISAAKEFRPDVVLMDYRLPTLDGIQATAQVVEEAPWVAVVALTASADDAEREALREAGAVACLYKDQELDEIVAAILQAAAVAG
;
A
#
# COMPACT_ATOMS: atom_id res chain seq x y z
N MET A 1 -8.48 18.63 -8.45
CA MET A 1 -8.64 17.43 -7.59
C MET A 1 -7.55 17.39 -6.54
N PRO A 2 -7.87 17.12 -5.28
CA PRO A 2 -6.83 16.94 -4.28
C PRO A 2 -6.02 15.69 -4.58
N PRO A 3 -4.76 15.64 -4.16
CA PRO A 3 -3.96 14.43 -4.36
C PRO A 3 -4.52 13.25 -3.56
N VAL A 4 -4.28 12.06 -4.07
CA VAL A 4 -4.61 10.83 -3.34
C VAL A 4 -3.64 10.69 -2.17
N ARG A 5 -4.17 10.51 -0.96
CA ARG A 5 -3.37 10.39 0.25
C ARG A 5 -3.02 8.93 0.48
N ILE A 6 -1.74 8.64 0.63
CA ILE A 6 -1.28 7.26 0.78
C ILE A 6 -0.42 7.07 2.01
N VAL A 7 -0.52 5.86 2.59
CA VAL A 7 0.43 5.35 3.57
C VAL A 7 1.30 4.33 2.85
N LEU A 8 2.61 4.50 2.93
CA LEU A 8 3.58 3.58 2.35
C LEU A 8 4.08 2.64 3.44
N VAL A 9 4.02 1.34 3.18
CA VAL A 9 4.47 0.30 4.13
C VAL A 9 5.52 -0.55 3.46
N GLU A 10 6.78 -0.42 3.87
CA GLU A 10 7.91 -1.11 3.27
C GLU A 10 9.04 -1.24 4.30
N ASP A 11 9.48 -2.47 4.57
CA ASP A 11 10.52 -2.71 5.57
C ASP A 11 11.94 -2.47 5.05
N ASN A 12 12.16 -2.56 3.75
CA ASN A 12 13.47 -2.28 3.17
C ASN A 12 13.66 -0.76 3.07
N GLU A 13 14.56 -0.21 3.88
CA GLU A 13 14.77 1.25 3.95
C GLU A 13 15.19 1.86 2.62
N VAL A 14 16.03 1.17 1.87
CA VAL A 14 16.52 1.70 0.58
C VAL A 14 15.36 1.81 -0.40
N PHE A 15 14.55 0.78 -0.51
CA PHE A 15 13.40 0.78 -1.41
C PHE A 15 12.33 1.77 -0.94
N ARG A 16 12.10 1.85 0.38
CA ARG A 16 11.14 2.81 0.95
C ARG A 16 11.53 4.25 0.65
N GLU A 17 12.80 4.59 0.85
CA GLU A 17 13.30 5.94 0.57
C GLU A 17 13.22 6.27 -0.92
N ALA A 18 13.51 5.30 -1.79
CA ALA A 18 13.37 5.48 -3.24
C ALA A 18 11.92 5.77 -3.62
N LEU A 19 10.98 5.02 -3.07
CA LEU A 19 9.56 5.26 -3.33
C LEU A 19 9.09 6.59 -2.78
N GLU A 20 9.54 6.96 -1.57
CA GLU A 20 9.22 8.27 -0.99
C GLU A 20 9.66 9.40 -1.92
N LEU A 21 10.87 9.29 -2.44
CA LEU A 21 11.40 10.31 -3.35
C LEU A 21 10.61 10.36 -4.65
N LEU A 22 10.41 9.21 -5.28
CA LEU A 22 9.74 9.14 -6.58
C LEU A 22 8.26 9.53 -6.50
N LEU A 23 7.55 9.03 -5.52
CA LEU A 23 6.14 9.36 -5.33
C LEU A 23 5.98 10.81 -4.86
N GLY A 24 6.94 11.30 -4.07
CA GLY A 24 6.93 12.70 -3.62
C GLY A 24 7.05 13.72 -4.74
N MET A 25 7.55 13.30 -5.91
CA MET A 25 7.66 14.15 -7.08
C MET A 25 6.36 14.20 -7.90
N ARG A 26 5.36 13.37 -7.55
CA ARG A 26 4.10 13.30 -8.29
C ARG A 26 3.06 14.20 -7.62
N PRO A 27 2.48 15.17 -8.35
CA PRO A 27 1.47 16.05 -7.76
C PRO A 27 0.13 15.38 -7.50
N ASP A 28 -0.11 14.20 -8.07
CA ASP A 28 -1.38 13.48 -7.94
C ASP A 28 -1.43 12.54 -6.73
N VAL A 29 -0.32 12.36 -6.02
CA VAL A 29 -0.27 11.56 -4.78
C VAL A 29 0.43 12.32 -3.67
N GLU A 30 0.05 12.02 -2.42
CA GLU A 30 0.66 12.61 -1.24
C GLU A 30 0.91 11.51 -0.21
N ILE A 31 2.16 11.33 0.19
CA ILE A 31 2.50 10.35 1.23
C ILE A 31 2.24 11.02 2.58
N VAL A 32 1.24 10.50 3.31
CA VAL A 32 0.89 11.05 4.63
C VAL A 32 1.63 10.32 5.76
N ALA A 33 2.11 9.11 5.50
CA ALA A 33 2.95 8.38 6.45
C ALA A 33 3.75 7.32 5.69
N SER A 34 4.93 7.00 6.20
CA SER A 34 5.79 5.99 5.64
C SER A 34 6.32 5.15 6.79
N VAL A 35 6.02 3.87 6.81
CA VAL A 35 6.30 2.98 7.95
C VAL A 35 6.95 1.69 7.47
N GLY A 36 7.53 0.94 8.42
CA GLY A 36 8.36 -0.22 8.09
C GLY A 36 7.79 -1.57 8.51
N ASP A 37 6.61 -1.63 9.11
CA ASP A 37 6.05 -2.91 9.54
C ASP A 37 4.51 -2.88 9.54
N GLY A 38 3.91 -4.07 9.68
CA GLY A 38 2.46 -4.22 9.60
C GLY A 38 1.69 -3.60 10.76
N VAL A 39 2.26 -3.60 11.96
CA VAL A 39 1.62 -2.98 13.13
C VAL A 39 1.55 -1.47 12.95
N ALA A 40 2.66 -0.87 12.52
CA ALA A 40 2.69 0.56 12.22
C ALA A 40 1.74 0.93 11.09
N ALA A 41 1.55 0.03 10.11
CA ALA A 41 0.61 0.23 9.01
C ALA A 41 -0.82 0.38 9.52
N ILE A 42 -1.24 -0.49 10.43
CA ILE A 42 -2.58 -0.45 11.00
C ILE A 42 -2.79 0.86 11.75
N SER A 43 -1.83 1.24 12.60
CA SER A 43 -1.89 2.49 13.35
C SER A 43 -1.97 3.71 12.43
N ALA A 44 -1.14 3.73 11.39
CA ALA A 44 -1.11 4.84 10.44
C ALA A 44 -2.42 4.95 9.65
N ALA A 45 -3.00 3.82 9.25
CA ALA A 45 -4.27 3.82 8.53
C ALA A 45 -5.38 4.43 9.37
N LYS A 46 -5.40 4.15 10.67
CA LYS A 46 -6.41 4.70 11.58
C LYS A 46 -6.16 6.17 11.89
N GLU A 47 -4.89 6.55 12.09
CA GLU A 47 -4.53 7.91 12.47
C GLU A 47 -4.66 8.91 11.32
N PHE A 48 -4.11 8.56 10.17
CA PHE A 48 -4.02 9.50 9.03
C PHE A 48 -5.18 9.39 8.06
N ARG A 49 -5.97 8.33 8.14
CA ARG A 49 -7.15 8.09 7.29
C ARG A 49 -6.81 8.29 5.79
N PRO A 50 -5.84 7.53 5.28
CA PRO A 50 -5.44 7.69 3.88
C PRO A 50 -6.52 7.14 2.93
N ASP A 51 -6.39 7.46 1.65
CA ASP A 51 -7.23 6.86 0.62
C ASP A 51 -6.72 5.46 0.26
N VAL A 52 -5.40 5.28 0.26
CA VAL A 52 -4.76 4.03 -0.16
C VAL A 52 -3.62 3.69 0.80
N VAL A 53 -3.48 2.42 1.12
CA VAL A 53 -2.28 1.88 1.78
C VAL A 53 -1.53 1.05 0.73
N LEU A 54 -0.30 1.45 0.44
CA LEU A 54 0.59 0.70 -0.45
C LEU A 54 1.41 -0.23 0.43
N MET A 55 1.08 -1.52 0.42
CA MET A 55 1.53 -2.50 1.40
C MET A 55 2.50 -3.51 0.81
N ASP A 56 3.71 -3.55 1.34
CA ASP A 56 4.65 -4.62 1.00
C ASP A 56 4.08 -5.96 1.51
N TYR A 57 4.21 -6.99 0.69
CA TYR A 57 3.78 -8.33 1.07
C TYR A 57 4.64 -8.93 2.18
N ARG A 58 5.96 -8.73 2.12
CA ARG A 58 6.89 -9.34 3.07
C ARG A 58 7.31 -8.33 4.12
N LEU A 59 6.66 -8.40 5.26
CA LEU A 59 6.91 -7.49 6.39
C LEU A 59 7.34 -8.29 7.62
N PRO A 60 8.16 -7.69 8.48
CA PRO A 60 8.49 -8.32 9.76
C PRO A 60 7.29 -8.25 10.70
N THR A 61 7.27 -9.10 11.72
CA THR A 61 6.29 -9.14 12.79
C THR A 61 4.90 -9.58 12.33
N LEU A 62 4.30 -8.85 11.40
CA LEU A 62 2.97 -9.12 10.86
C LEU A 62 3.08 -9.02 9.36
N ASP A 63 2.89 -10.13 8.64
CA ASP A 63 3.08 -10.15 7.18
C ASP A 63 2.01 -9.33 6.45
N GLY A 64 2.25 -9.10 5.15
CA GLY A 64 1.36 -8.26 4.35
C GLY A 64 -0.06 -8.78 4.23
N ILE A 65 -0.26 -10.10 4.27
CA ILE A 65 -1.60 -10.69 4.23
C ILE A 65 -2.35 -10.38 5.52
N GLN A 66 -1.71 -10.63 6.66
CA GLN A 66 -2.30 -10.36 7.97
C GLN A 66 -2.53 -8.86 8.16
N ALA A 67 -1.55 -8.04 7.79
CA ALA A 67 -1.67 -6.58 7.90
C ALA A 67 -2.81 -6.06 7.01
N THR A 68 -2.93 -6.58 5.80
CA THR A 68 -4.02 -6.20 4.89
C THR A 68 -5.38 -6.52 5.51
N ALA A 69 -5.55 -7.73 6.04
CA ALA A 69 -6.80 -8.13 6.66
C ALA A 69 -7.16 -7.21 7.82
N GLN A 70 -6.20 -6.86 8.66
CA GLN A 70 -6.45 -5.99 9.80
C GLN A 70 -6.72 -4.55 9.40
N VAL A 71 -6.01 -4.03 8.40
CA VAL A 71 -6.27 -2.68 7.89
C VAL A 71 -7.68 -2.59 7.34
N VAL A 72 -8.09 -3.57 6.53
CA VAL A 72 -9.44 -3.57 5.95
C VAL A 72 -10.52 -3.67 7.03
N GLU A 73 -10.27 -4.45 8.07
CA GLU A 73 -11.22 -4.59 9.18
C GLU A 73 -11.33 -3.30 10.00
N GLU A 74 -10.19 -2.69 10.34
CA GLU A 74 -10.16 -1.53 11.24
C GLU A 74 -10.30 -0.20 10.52
N ALA A 75 -10.02 -0.16 9.22
CA ALA A 75 -10.13 1.05 8.39
C ALA A 75 -10.80 0.71 7.06
N PRO A 76 -12.09 0.35 7.08
CA PRO A 76 -12.77 -0.14 5.87
C PRO A 76 -12.90 0.89 4.74
N TRP A 77 -12.61 2.16 5.02
CA TRP A 77 -12.61 3.21 4.00
C TRP A 77 -11.35 3.20 3.14
N VAL A 78 -10.31 2.45 3.53
CA VAL A 78 -9.01 2.44 2.87
C VAL A 78 -8.96 1.36 1.81
N ALA A 79 -8.38 1.66 0.65
CA ALA A 79 -8.04 0.65 -0.34
C ALA A 79 -6.61 0.18 -0.11
N VAL A 80 -6.39 -1.12 -0.02
CA VAL A 80 -5.05 -1.69 0.12
C VAL A 80 -4.56 -2.16 -1.25
N VAL A 81 -3.41 -1.65 -1.67
CA VAL A 81 -2.70 -2.07 -2.87
C VAL A 81 -1.44 -2.80 -2.40
N ALA A 82 -1.35 -4.09 -2.71
CA ALA A 82 -0.18 -4.87 -2.34
C ALA A 82 0.97 -4.62 -3.33
N LEU A 83 2.20 -4.57 -2.80
CA LEU A 83 3.40 -4.38 -3.61
C LEU A 83 4.39 -5.47 -3.22
N THR A 84 4.86 -6.26 -4.19
CA THR A 84 5.71 -7.41 -3.90
C THR A 84 6.84 -7.56 -4.90
N ALA A 85 7.98 -8.10 -4.44
CA ALA A 85 9.07 -8.47 -5.34
C ALA A 85 8.67 -9.66 -6.23
N SER A 86 7.91 -10.61 -5.66
CA SER A 86 7.37 -11.73 -6.40
C SER A 86 6.21 -12.35 -5.61
N ALA A 87 5.20 -12.83 -6.33
CA ALA A 87 4.09 -13.55 -5.71
C ALA A 87 3.57 -14.58 -6.71
N ASP A 88 3.32 -15.80 -6.21
CA ASP A 88 2.67 -16.81 -7.03
C ASP A 88 1.15 -16.60 -7.00
N ASP A 89 0.42 -17.44 -7.73
CA ASP A 89 -1.03 -17.32 -7.83
C ASP A 89 -1.72 -17.49 -6.48
N ALA A 90 -1.23 -18.41 -5.65
CA ALA A 90 -1.80 -18.65 -4.33
C ALA A 90 -1.59 -17.44 -3.40
N GLU A 91 -0.43 -16.82 -3.47
CA GLU A 91 -0.12 -15.63 -2.66
C GLU A 91 -0.97 -14.44 -3.11
N ARG A 92 -1.12 -14.24 -4.41
CA ARG A 92 -1.97 -13.16 -4.93
C ARG A 92 -3.43 -13.36 -4.53
N GLU A 93 -3.90 -14.60 -4.60
CA GLU A 93 -5.26 -14.93 -4.17
C GLU A 93 -5.46 -14.68 -2.69
N ALA A 94 -4.46 -15.04 -1.85
CA ALA A 94 -4.52 -14.81 -0.42
C ALA A 94 -4.57 -13.29 -0.10
N LEU A 95 -3.81 -12.49 -0.83
CA LEU A 95 -3.85 -11.04 -0.67
C LEU A 95 -5.22 -10.47 -1.06
N ARG A 96 -5.78 -10.96 -2.16
CA ARG A 96 -7.11 -10.53 -2.61
C ARG A 96 -8.18 -10.91 -1.59
N GLU A 97 -8.13 -12.13 -1.07
CA GLU A 97 -9.08 -12.60 -0.05
C GLU A 97 -8.94 -11.82 1.23
N ALA A 98 -7.73 -11.38 1.57
CA ALA A 98 -7.52 -10.52 2.75
C ALA A 98 -8.08 -9.10 2.56
N GLY A 99 -8.37 -8.72 1.32
CA GLY A 99 -9.01 -7.45 1.02
C GLY A 99 -8.20 -6.50 0.14
N ALA A 100 -7.02 -6.91 -0.36
CA ALA A 100 -6.27 -6.07 -1.29
C ALA A 100 -7.04 -5.92 -2.60
N VAL A 101 -7.11 -4.70 -3.11
CA VAL A 101 -7.83 -4.41 -4.35
C VAL A 101 -6.96 -4.57 -5.59
N ALA A 102 -5.64 -4.60 -5.41
CA ALA A 102 -4.68 -4.82 -6.48
C ALA A 102 -3.39 -5.39 -5.91
N CYS A 103 -2.64 -6.09 -6.74
CA CYS A 103 -1.32 -6.60 -6.39
C CYS A 103 -0.34 -6.21 -7.49
N LEU A 104 0.65 -5.41 -7.13
CA LEU A 104 1.65 -4.89 -8.04
C LEU A 104 3.01 -5.50 -7.75
N TYR A 105 3.89 -5.46 -8.73
CA TYR A 105 5.26 -5.93 -8.59
C TYR A 105 6.23 -4.76 -8.46
N LYS A 106 7.25 -4.93 -7.62
CA LYS A 106 8.23 -3.87 -7.35
C LYS A 106 9.06 -3.46 -8.58
N ASP A 107 9.10 -4.32 -9.60
CA ASP A 107 9.80 -4.03 -10.84
C ASP A 107 8.93 -3.32 -11.90
N GLN A 108 7.67 -3.05 -11.59
CA GLN A 108 6.81 -2.28 -12.49
C GLN A 108 7.25 -0.82 -12.54
N GLU A 109 6.97 -0.16 -13.65
CA GLU A 109 7.31 1.24 -13.81
C GLU A 109 6.49 2.11 -12.86
N LEU A 110 7.08 3.23 -12.44
CA LEU A 110 6.43 4.15 -11.51
C LEU A 110 5.06 4.60 -12.00
N ASP A 111 4.93 4.89 -13.29
CA ASP A 111 3.64 5.34 -13.86
C ASP A 111 2.56 4.27 -13.69
N GLU A 112 2.92 2.99 -13.79
CA GLU A 112 1.99 1.89 -13.59
C GLU A 112 1.56 1.78 -12.12
N ILE A 113 2.51 1.97 -11.21
CA ILE A 113 2.22 1.95 -9.77
C ILE A 113 1.29 3.11 -9.41
N VAL A 114 1.58 4.31 -9.91
CA VAL A 114 0.73 5.48 -9.66
C VAL A 114 -0.66 5.30 -10.25
N ALA A 115 -0.76 4.77 -11.47
CA ALA A 115 -2.05 4.53 -12.10
C ALA A 115 -2.91 3.58 -11.26
N ALA A 116 -2.32 2.52 -10.71
CA ALA A 116 -3.02 1.57 -9.86
C ALA A 116 -3.47 2.22 -8.54
N ILE A 117 -2.64 3.08 -7.96
CA ILE A 117 -2.99 3.83 -6.75
C ILE A 117 -4.20 4.73 -7.01
N LEU A 118 -4.18 5.48 -8.10
CA LEU A 118 -5.27 6.39 -8.46
C LEU A 118 -6.57 5.63 -8.72
N GLN A 119 -6.47 4.50 -9.40
CA GLN A 119 -7.64 3.67 -9.69
C GLN A 119 -8.22 3.06 -8.41
N ALA A 120 -7.37 2.59 -7.50
CA ALA A 120 -7.79 2.02 -6.22
C ALA A 120 -8.53 3.07 -5.38
N ALA A 121 -8.04 4.30 -5.34
CA ALA A 121 -8.69 5.39 -4.62
C ALA A 121 -10.07 5.71 -5.20
N ALA A 122 -10.21 5.70 -6.52
CA ALA A 122 -11.48 5.98 -7.17
C ALA A 122 -12.53 4.92 -6.88
N VAL A 123 -12.12 3.64 -6.82
CA VAL A 123 -13.03 2.53 -6.52
C VAL A 123 -13.43 2.53 -5.05
N ALA A 124 -12.50 2.84 -4.15
CA ALA A 124 -12.76 2.83 -2.70
C ALA A 124 -13.63 4.01 -2.27
N GLY A 125 -13.56 5.10 -3.00
CA GLY A 125 -14.39 6.26 -2.74
C GLY A 125 -15.83 6.00 -3.06
#